data_d76d00fb6dd8ce530a2e388b5f01eb54
#
_entry.id   d76d00fb6dd8ce530a2e388b5f01eb54
#
_cell.length_a   1.000
_cell.length_b   1.000
_cell.length_c   1.000
_cell.angle_alpha   90.00
_cell.angle_beta   90.00
_cell.angle_gamma   90.00
#
_symmetry.space_group_name_H-M   'P 1'
#
loop_
_entity.id
_entity.type
_entity.pdbx_description
1 polymer ?
#
loop_
_entity_poly.entity_id
_entity_poly.type
_entity_poly.pdbx_seq_one_letter_code
_entity_poly.pdbx_strand_id
1 'polypeptide(L)'
;MYIKDDEINKYFNEPNWKVAHNLFQHNTISNMSVIKDGQIYQIVGSTNVNGKIDTATIQVDTGGHILEFNCDCNHCKPNELACGHIGAILLKFYGLEASDLPYSFNQKGNYADQLQALQAKKEAAHLKEQANLTFSLIEQYKNQHRLHQLQLNQHIHLIPQVKSTFNRLSLSYKIASDRSYTIKNLNTFIQNVKANEIVEYGNALVTDHNSKAFDSSSLKQIRFIKEYFHLKDDDRSIRITSDNIDDFFLTHYDNLDININFTTIDLQNFILEIQKDEDYTTIKYKEPDGITIIGHQYIYYFDHYTLNRYSKECSDALRPLLTHLENNSLTIPNNELPRFSKYIIDSVVPYVEFTGDDIDGYFFINLCRFK
;
A
#
# COMPACT_ATOMS: atom_id res chain seq x y z
N MET A 1 23.85 -15.49 31.49
CA MET A 1 25.24 -15.43 31.92
C MET A 1 25.61 -13.97 32.08
N TYR A 2 26.36 -13.56 33.10
CA TYR A 2 26.71 -12.18 33.40
C TYR A 2 28.09 -12.12 34.05
N ILE A 3 28.77 -10.97 33.88
CA ILE A 3 30.05 -10.74 34.56
C ILE A 3 29.79 -10.37 36.01
N LYS A 4 30.62 -10.87 36.91
CA LYS A 4 30.50 -10.57 38.36
C LYS A 4 31.21 -9.27 38.70
N ASP A 5 30.66 -8.50 39.68
CA ASP A 5 31.27 -7.28 40.21
C ASP A 5 32.69 -7.49 40.67
N ASP A 6 32.93 -8.62 41.34
CA ASP A 6 34.25 -8.98 41.86
C ASP A 6 35.27 -9.09 40.71
N GLU A 7 34.89 -9.62 39.56
CA GLU A 7 35.76 -9.74 38.40
C GLU A 7 36.04 -8.38 37.76
N ILE A 8 35.03 -7.49 37.74
CA ILE A 8 35.23 -6.13 37.25
C ILE A 8 36.20 -5.38 38.15
N ASN A 9 35.97 -5.41 39.49
CA ASN A 9 36.78 -4.71 40.43
C ASN A 9 38.20 -5.28 40.54
N LYS A 10 38.38 -6.58 40.26
CA LYS A 10 39.66 -7.27 40.31
C LYS A 10 40.58 -6.89 39.15
N TYR A 11 40.02 -6.79 37.96
CA TYR A 11 40.80 -6.67 36.72
C TYR A 11 40.72 -5.31 36.03
N PHE A 12 39.72 -4.45 36.39
CA PHE A 12 39.55 -3.15 35.75
C PHE A 12 39.73 -2.01 36.77
N ASN A 13 40.42 -0.96 36.36
CA ASN A 13 40.33 0.31 37.02
C ASN A 13 39.24 1.21 36.41
N GLU A 14 38.84 2.26 37.10
CA GLU A 14 37.80 3.18 36.67
C GLU A 14 38.07 3.79 35.26
N PRO A 15 39.27 4.27 34.93
CA PRO A 15 39.55 4.80 33.58
C PRO A 15 39.35 3.77 32.49
N ASN A 16 39.87 2.54 32.66
CA ASN A 16 39.76 1.47 31.65
C ASN A 16 38.31 1.03 31.51
N TRP A 17 37.54 1.00 32.57
CA TRP A 17 36.11 0.64 32.50
C TRP A 17 35.28 1.73 31.79
N LYS A 18 35.56 3.01 31.98
CA LYS A 18 34.97 4.13 31.23
C LYS A 18 35.28 4.03 29.75
N VAL A 19 36.54 3.69 29.38
CA VAL A 19 36.92 3.44 27.99
C VAL A 19 36.17 2.26 27.41
N ALA A 20 35.96 1.18 28.16
CA ALA A 20 35.19 0.02 27.72
C ALA A 20 33.75 0.38 27.32
N HIS A 21 33.09 1.15 28.17
CA HIS A 21 31.75 1.67 27.88
C HIS A 21 31.71 2.54 26.63
N ASN A 22 32.66 3.45 26.50
CA ASN A 22 32.72 4.34 25.35
C ASN A 22 32.91 3.55 24.05
N LEU A 23 33.85 2.61 24.03
CA LEU A 23 34.09 1.74 22.87
C LEU A 23 32.88 0.88 22.51
N PHE A 24 32.20 0.37 23.51
CA PHE A 24 30.98 -0.41 23.31
C PHE A 24 29.83 0.46 22.77
N GLN A 25 29.58 1.62 23.36
CA GLN A 25 28.53 2.56 22.90
C GLN A 25 28.72 3.04 21.46
N HIS A 26 29.97 3.28 21.04
CA HIS A 26 30.29 3.69 19.67
C HIS A 26 30.41 2.53 18.68
N ASN A 27 30.05 1.31 19.10
CA ASN A 27 30.07 0.11 18.28
C ASN A 27 31.40 -0.14 17.55
N THR A 28 32.51 0.13 18.23
CA THR A 28 33.87 0.02 17.64
C THR A 28 34.35 -1.42 17.48
N ILE A 29 33.61 -2.42 17.99
CA ILE A 29 33.95 -3.83 17.93
C ILE A 29 33.63 -4.38 16.55
N SER A 30 34.66 -4.59 15.73
CA SER A 30 34.55 -4.96 14.31
C SER A 30 34.39 -6.45 14.10
N ASN A 31 35.16 -7.29 14.77
CA ASN A 31 35.13 -8.74 14.65
C ASN A 31 35.07 -9.35 16.04
N MET A 32 34.23 -10.39 16.17
CA MET A 32 34.15 -11.15 17.40
C MET A 32 33.85 -12.61 17.08
N SER A 33 34.64 -13.51 17.63
CA SER A 33 34.41 -14.96 17.59
C SER A 33 34.37 -15.52 18.98
N VAL A 34 33.51 -16.50 19.21
CA VAL A 34 33.34 -17.17 20.50
C VAL A 34 33.36 -18.66 20.25
N ILE A 35 34.28 -19.36 20.94
CA ILE A 35 34.36 -20.80 20.93
C ILE A 35 34.04 -21.28 22.34
N LYS A 36 33.12 -22.22 22.47
CA LYS A 36 32.78 -22.85 23.73
C LYS A 36 33.48 -24.21 23.82
N ASP A 37 34.30 -24.39 24.82
CA ASP A 37 34.94 -25.68 25.16
C ASP A 37 34.59 -26.09 26.60
N GLY A 38 33.70 -27.05 26.71
CA GLY A 38 33.16 -27.48 28.00
C GLY A 38 32.48 -26.37 28.76
N GLN A 39 33.08 -25.97 29.90
CA GLN A 39 32.58 -24.87 30.74
C GLN A 39 33.30 -23.53 30.51
N ILE A 40 34.17 -23.45 29.50
CA ILE A 40 34.96 -22.26 29.19
C ILE A 40 34.53 -21.68 27.84
N TYR A 41 34.41 -20.38 27.79
CA TYR A 41 34.24 -19.60 26.55
C TYR A 41 35.56 -18.91 26.23
N GLN A 42 36.11 -19.20 25.04
CA GLN A 42 37.23 -18.47 24.48
C GLN A 42 36.66 -17.40 23.53
N ILE A 43 36.91 -16.15 23.84
CA ILE A 43 36.41 -15.01 23.11
C ILE A 43 37.60 -14.29 22.47
N VAL A 44 37.55 -14.07 21.17
CA VAL A 44 38.50 -13.23 20.44
C VAL A 44 37.72 -12.11 19.80
N GLY A 45 38.13 -10.88 20.04
CA GLY A 45 37.49 -9.71 19.46
C GLY A 45 38.49 -8.63 19.05
N SER A 46 38.13 -7.82 18.05
CA SER A 46 38.93 -6.68 17.58
C SER A 46 38.12 -5.40 17.71
N THR A 47 38.77 -4.36 18.20
CA THR A 47 38.22 -3.00 18.26
C THR A 47 38.95 -2.10 17.26
N ASN A 48 38.20 -1.29 16.54
CA ASN A 48 38.76 -0.32 15.59
C ASN A 48 38.48 1.12 16.09
N VAL A 49 39.54 1.83 16.42
CA VAL A 49 39.46 3.21 16.88
C VAL A 49 40.37 4.05 15.98
N ASN A 50 39.79 4.95 15.23
CA ASN A 50 40.54 5.84 14.31
C ASN A 50 41.47 5.10 13.36
N GLY A 51 41.08 3.90 12.88
CA GLY A 51 41.89 3.08 11.97
C GLY A 51 42.94 2.18 12.66
N LYS A 52 43.13 2.32 13.97
CA LYS A 52 43.99 1.40 14.75
C LYS A 52 43.12 0.23 15.23
N ILE A 53 43.54 -0.99 14.92
CA ILE A 53 42.88 -2.23 15.31
C ILE A 53 43.70 -2.83 16.45
N ASP A 54 43.05 -2.97 17.60
CA ASP A 54 43.61 -3.70 18.74
C ASP A 54 42.78 -5.00 18.95
N THR A 55 43.44 -6.14 19.07
CA THR A 55 42.82 -7.47 19.23
C THR A 55 42.97 -7.99 20.64
N ALA A 56 41.90 -8.49 21.20
CA ALA A 56 41.92 -9.10 22.54
C ALA A 56 41.42 -10.53 22.54
N THR A 57 42.00 -11.32 23.39
CA THR A 57 41.59 -12.72 23.69
C THR A 57 41.22 -12.81 25.17
N ILE A 58 40.08 -13.44 25.46
CA ILE A 58 39.52 -13.54 26.80
C ILE A 58 38.99 -14.95 27.00
N GLN A 59 39.26 -15.55 28.15
CA GLN A 59 38.62 -16.79 28.60
C GLN A 59 37.74 -16.51 29.79
N VAL A 60 36.49 -16.96 29.69
CA VAL A 60 35.55 -16.87 30.84
C VAL A 60 34.87 -18.22 31.06
N ASP A 61 34.57 -18.54 32.32
CA ASP A 61 33.81 -19.75 32.63
C ASP A 61 32.28 -19.50 32.53
N THR A 62 31.52 -20.57 32.60
CA THR A 62 30.04 -20.50 32.62
C THR A 62 29.49 -19.80 33.86
N GLY A 63 30.28 -19.62 34.90
CA GLY A 63 29.94 -18.88 36.10
C GLY A 63 30.18 -17.36 35.98
N GLY A 64 30.79 -16.89 34.92
CA GLY A 64 31.09 -15.48 34.69
C GLY A 64 32.42 -15.03 35.27
N HIS A 65 33.33 -15.93 35.62
CA HIS A 65 34.69 -15.59 36.09
C HIS A 65 35.61 -15.44 34.89
N ILE A 66 36.45 -14.43 34.94
CA ILE A 66 37.52 -14.23 33.94
C ILE A 66 38.71 -15.10 34.35
N LEU A 67 39.06 -16.05 33.48
CA LEU A 67 40.15 -16.99 33.72
C LEU A 67 41.47 -16.44 33.18
N GLU A 68 41.44 -15.91 31.99
CA GLU A 68 42.61 -15.39 31.28
C GLU A 68 42.22 -14.27 30.34
N PHE A 69 43.08 -13.29 30.18
CA PHE A 69 42.88 -12.24 29.16
C PHE A 69 44.22 -11.68 28.65
N ASN A 70 44.23 -11.27 27.42
CA ASN A 70 45.33 -10.53 26.78
C ASN A 70 44.78 -9.59 25.73
N CYS A 71 45.51 -8.47 25.47
CA CYS A 71 45.23 -7.54 24.38
C CYS A 71 46.54 -7.00 23.84
N ASP A 72 46.64 -6.76 22.55
CA ASP A 72 47.83 -6.22 21.88
C ASP A 72 48.03 -4.71 22.10
N CYS A 73 47.11 -4.03 22.80
CA CYS A 73 47.27 -2.61 23.15
C CYS A 73 48.27 -2.39 24.31
N ASN A 74 48.82 -1.17 24.39
CA ASN A 74 49.80 -0.79 25.40
C ASN A 74 49.22 -0.60 26.80
N HIS A 75 47.89 -0.67 26.97
CA HIS A 75 47.21 -0.44 28.24
C HIS A 75 46.76 -1.73 28.97
N CYS A 76 46.96 -2.88 28.31
CA CYS A 76 46.66 -4.18 28.89
C CYS A 76 47.92 -4.72 29.60
N LYS A 77 47.72 -5.22 30.82
CA LYS A 77 48.68 -6.10 31.49
C LYS A 77 48.02 -7.47 31.59
N PRO A 78 48.51 -8.48 30.84
CA PRO A 78 47.89 -9.79 30.79
C PRO A 78 47.62 -10.35 32.21
N ASN A 79 46.41 -10.77 32.46
CA ASN A 79 45.92 -11.34 33.70
C ASN A 79 46.07 -10.49 34.99
N GLU A 80 46.54 -9.23 34.83
CA GLU A 80 46.67 -8.28 35.97
C GLU A 80 45.73 -7.10 35.84
N LEU A 81 45.79 -6.39 34.70
CA LEU A 81 44.99 -5.20 34.45
C LEU A 81 44.39 -5.23 33.05
N ALA A 82 43.09 -5.37 32.99
CA ALA A 82 42.35 -5.36 31.74
C ALA A 82 42.17 -3.94 31.22
N CYS A 83 42.36 -3.79 29.89
CA CYS A 83 42.15 -2.52 29.21
C CYS A 83 40.69 -2.34 28.79
N GLY A 84 40.36 -1.15 28.28
CA GLY A 84 39.03 -0.83 27.78
C GLY A 84 38.56 -1.70 26.60
N HIS A 85 39.48 -2.22 25.77
CA HIS A 85 39.16 -3.12 24.67
C HIS A 85 38.60 -4.46 25.18
N ILE A 86 39.24 -5.05 26.18
CA ILE A 86 38.76 -6.27 26.85
C ILE A 86 37.38 -6.06 27.46
N GLY A 87 37.18 -4.93 28.16
CA GLY A 87 35.89 -4.58 28.75
C GLY A 87 34.79 -4.42 27.71
N ALA A 88 35.07 -3.77 26.60
CA ALA A 88 34.10 -3.57 25.50
C ALA A 88 33.68 -4.92 24.88
N ILE A 89 34.63 -5.81 24.64
CA ILE A 89 34.37 -7.15 24.10
C ILE A 89 33.55 -7.99 25.07
N LEU A 90 33.85 -7.92 26.36
CA LEU A 90 33.05 -8.58 27.40
C LEU A 90 31.61 -8.07 27.45
N LEU A 91 31.42 -6.75 27.38
CA LEU A 91 30.07 -6.15 27.34
C LEU A 91 29.30 -6.64 26.10
N LYS A 92 29.93 -6.73 24.94
CA LYS A 92 29.32 -7.28 23.73
C LYS A 92 29.02 -8.78 23.85
N PHE A 93 29.92 -9.53 24.43
CA PHE A 93 29.72 -10.97 24.66
C PHE A 93 28.51 -11.28 25.53
N TYR A 94 28.29 -10.47 26.57
CA TYR A 94 27.12 -10.61 27.43
C TYR A 94 25.82 -10.08 26.79
N GLY A 95 25.86 -9.60 25.56
CA GLY A 95 24.68 -9.20 24.79
C GLY A 95 24.02 -7.90 25.26
N LEU A 96 24.78 -7.00 25.88
CA LEU A 96 24.28 -5.71 26.33
C LEU A 96 24.33 -4.68 25.21
N GLU A 97 23.29 -3.85 25.11
CA GLU A 97 23.28 -2.69 24.23
C GLU A 97 23.82 -1.45 24.93
N ALA A 98 24.34 -0.49 24.14
CA ALA A 98 24.95 0.71 24.69
C ALA A 98 24.01 1.52 25.61
N SER A 99 22.71 1.53 25.29
CA SER A 99 21.66 2.20 26.09
C SER A 99 21.38 1.58 27.44
N ASP A 100 21.77 0.33 27.63
CA ASP A 100 21.46 -0.44 28.83
C ASP A 100 22.54 -0.33 29.91
N LEU A 101 23.61 0.43 29.67
CA LEU A 101 24.74 0.52 30.54
C LEU A 101 24.58 1.62 31.62
N PRO A 102 24.76 1.31 32.93
CA PRO A 102 24.73 2.31 33.95
C PRO A 102 25.94 3.26 33.86
N TYR A 103 25.71 4.54 34.16
CA TYR A 103 26.70 5.62 33.96
C TYR A 103 27.75 5.75 35.06
N SER A 104 27.64 5.09 36.17
CA SER A 104 28.55 5.31 37.32
C SER A 104 29.26 4.06 37.78
N PHE A 105 30.59 4.09 37.68
CA PHE A 105 31.48 3.10 38.27
C PHE A 105 31.53 3.23 39.84
N ASN A 106 31.05 4.34 40.41
CA ASN A 106 31.21 4.68 41.81
C ASN A 106 30.17 4.03 42.77
N GLN A 107 29.21 3.29 42.26
CA GLN A 107 28.27 2.55 43.08
C GLN A 107 28.81 1.14 43.36
N LYS A 108 29.67 1.03 44.36
CA LYS A 108 30.15 -0.26 44.86
C LYS A 108 28.97 -1.14 45.26
N GLY A 109 28.92 -2.33 44.68
CA GLY A 109 27.97 -3.38 45.06
C GLY A 109 26.67 -3.47 44.27
N ASN A 110 26.49 -2.66 43.18
CA ASN A 110 25.21 -2.63 42.47
C ASN A 110 25.32 -2.84 40.96
N TYR A 111 26.53 -2.93 40.41
CA TYR A 111 26.73 -2.97 38.96
C TYR A 111 26.42 -4.34 38.37
N ALA A 112 26.93 -5.43 38.97
CA ALA A 112 26.65 -6.78 38.49
C ALA A 112 25.16 -7.12 38.68
N ASP A 113 24.55 -6.67 39.80
CA ASP A 113 23.11 -6.85 40.02
C ASP A 113 22.27 -6.11 38.98
N GLN A 114 22.69 -4.89 38.58
CA GLN A 114 22.02 -4.13 37.51
C GLN A 114 22.19 -4.79 36.13
N LEU A 115 23.39 -5.28 35.79
CA LEU A 115 23.63 -6.02 34.58
C LEU A 115 22.83 -7.31 34.52
N GLN A 116 22.77 -8.06 35.67
CA GLN A 116 21.95 -9.25 35.80
C GLN A 116 20.47 -8.94 35.59
N ALA A 117 19.98 -7.87 36.21
CA ALA A 117 18.59 -7.43 36.07
C ALA A 117 18.27 -7.03 34.63
N LEU A 118 19.18 -6.34 33.91
CA LEU A 118 19.04 -6.00 32.53
C LEU A 118 19.02 -7.22 31.59
N GLN A 119 19.91 -8.19 31.84
CA GLN A 119 19.92 -9.45 31.09
C GLN A 119 18.63 -10.24 31.34
N ALA A 120 18.20 -10.38 32.58
CA ALA A 120 16.93 -11.04 32.91
C ALA A 120 15.74 -10.36 32.24
N LYS A 121 15.75 -9.02 32.20
CA LYS A 121 14.70 -8.25 31.50
C LYS A 121 14.72 -8.49 29.99
N LYS A 122 15.90 -8.55 29.35
CA LYS A 122 16.04 -8.88 27.93
C LYS A 122 15.59 -10.29 27.60
N GLU A 123 16.01 -11.26 28.41
CA GLU A 123 15.57 -12.66 28.27
C GLU A 123 14.05 -12.79 28.42
N ALA A 124 13.47 -12.10 29.41
CA ALA A 124 12.03 -12.07 29.61
C ALA A 124 11.30 -11.41 28.42
N ALA A 125 11.85 -10.31 27.88
CA ALA A 125 11.31 -9.66 26.69
C ALA A 125 11.37 -10.57 25.45
N HIS A 126 12.51 -11.25 25.22
CA HIS A 126 12.68 -12.19 24.14
C HIS A 126 11.75 -13.39 24.25
N LEU A 127 11.61 -13.97 25.46
CA LEU A 127 10.65 -15.04 25.72
C LEU A 127 9.20 -14.60 25.47
N LYS A 128 8.86 -13.37 25.84
CA LYS A 128 7.54 -12.80 25.57
C LYS A 128 7.30 -12.63 24.06
N GLU A 129 8.29 -12.17 23.33
CA GLU A 129 8.21 -12.05 21.86
C GLU A 129 8.05 -13.42 21.21
N GLN A 130 8.85 -14.42 21.61
CA GLN A 130 8.70 -15.81 21.14
C GLN A 130 7.33 -16.39 21.49
N ALA A 131 6.83 -16.13 22.69
CA ALA A 131 5.48 -16.54 23.10
C ALA A 131 4.39 -15.89 22.22
N ASN A 132 4.53 -14.62 21.89
CA ASN A 132 3.60 -13.91 20.99
C ASN A 132 3.65 -14.49 19.57
N LEU A 133 4.85 -14.76 19.03
CA LEU A 133 5.01 -15.41 17.73
C LEU A 133 4.40 -16.80 17.72
N THR A 134 4.66 -17.59 18.77
CA THR A 134 4.09 -18.94 18.93
C THR A 134 2.56 -18.90 19.03
N PHE A 135 2.02 -17.96 19.81
CA PHE A 135 0.58 -17.74 19.93
C PHE A 135 -0.04 -17.38 18.57
N SER A 136 0.57 -16.43 17.83
CA SER A 136 0.14 -16.04 16.50
C SER A 136 0.14 -17.23 15.53
N LEU A 137 1.18 -18.05 15.57
CA LEU A 137 1.28 -19.27 14.76
C LEU A 137 0.19 -20.29 15.13
N ILE A 138 -0.03 -20.54 16.43
CA ILE A 138 -1.09 -21.43 16.91
C ILE A 138 -2.45 -20.95 16.43
N GLU A 139 -2.76 -19.65 16.54
CA GLU A 139 -4.01 -19.08 16.07
C GLU A 139 -4.18 -19.19 14.54
N GLN A 140 -3.11 -19.02 13.78
CA GLN A 140 -3.14 -19.28 12.34
C GLN A 140 -3.50 -20.74 12.04
N TYR A 141 -2.84 -21.69 12.68
CA TYR A 141 -3.14 -23.12 12.47
C TYR A 141 -4.54 -23.52 12.95
N LYS A 142 -4.98 -23.00 14.11
CA LYS A 142 -6.36 -23.20 14.58
C LYS A 142 -7.39 -22.66 13.60
N ASN A 143 -7.14 -21.46 13.06
CA ASN A 143 -8.01 -20.87 12.05
C ASN A 143 -8.03 -21.66 10.76
N GLN A 144 -6.87 -22.09 10.26
CA GLN A 144 -6.78 -22.99 9.11
C GLN A 144 -7.53 -24.30 9.35
N HIS A 145 -7.33 -24.94 10.51
CA HIS A 145 -8.02 -26.18 10.85
C HIS A 145 -9.53 -25.97 10.94
N ARG A 146 -9.99 -24.85 11.55
CA ARG A 146 -11.40 -24.45 11.60
C ARG A 146 -11.96 -24.25 10.20
N LEU A 147 -11.23 -23.54 9.34
CA LEU A 147 -11.64 -23.28 7.96
C LEU A 147 -11.73 -24.56 7.13
N HIS A 148 -10.81 -25.52 7.34
CA HIS A 148 -10.89 -26.83 6.71
C HIS A 148 -12.06 -27.70 7.20
N GLN A 149 -12.51 -27.50 8.43
CA GLN A 149 -13.69 -28.18 8.98
C GLN A 149 -14.99 -27.51 8.56
N LEU A 150 -14.95 -26.21 8.19
CA LEU A 150 -16.11 -25.51 7.64
C LEU A 150 -16.33 -25.97 6.20
N GLN A 151 -17.60 -26.20 5.86
CA GLN A 151 -17.97 -26.46 4.48
C GLN A 151 -17.68 -25.20 3.66
N LEU A 152 -16.70 -25.25 2.75
CA LEU A 152 -16.37 -24.11 1.88
C LEU A 152 -17.55 -23.83 0.96
N ASN A 153 -17.97 -22.58 0.91
CA ASN A 153 -18.94 -22.14 -0.06
C ASN A 153 -18.33 -22.18 -1.46
N GLN A 154 -19.02 -22.86 -2.35
CA GLN A 154 -18.74 -22.89 -3.79
C GLN A 154 -19.70 -21.96 -4.52
N HIS A 155 -19.37 -21.54 -5.73
CA HIS A 155 -20.20 -20.63 -6.53
C HIS A 155 -20.35 -19.23 -5.92
N ILE A 156 -19.20 -18.64 -5.64
CA ILE A 156 -19.12 -17.28 -5.16
C ILE A 156 -19.26 -16.30 -6.32
N HIS A 157 -20.05 -15.26 -6.12
CA HIS A 157 -20.20 -14.19 -7.08
C HIS A 157 -19.98 -12.81 -6.45
N LEU A 158 -19.49 -11.89 -7.26
CA LEU A 158 -19.33 -10.50 -6.89
C LEU A 158 -20.54 -9.71 -7.38
N ILE A 159 -21.11 -8.92 -6.48
CA ILE A 159 -22.21 -8.02 -6.75
C ILE A 159 -21.66 -6.60 -6.81
N PRO A 160 -21.53 -6.01 -8.00
CA PRO A 160 -21.09 -4.63 -8.14
C PRO A 160 -22.16 -3.65 -7.66
N GLN A 161 -21.73 -2.58 -7.02
CA GLN A 161 -22.62 -1.54 -6.48
C GLN A 161 -22.09 -0.17 -6.93
N VAL A 162 -22.82 0.47 -7.81
CA VAL A 162 -22.53 1.83 -8.28
C VAL A 162 -23.19 2.83 -7.36
N LYS A 163 -22.45 3.87 -6.97
CA LYS A 163 -22.94 5.03 -6.25
C LYS A 163 -22.62 6.28 -7.03
N SER A 164 -23.60 7.15 -7.17
CA SER A 164 -23.44 8.48 -7.73
C SER A 164 -23.46 9.51 -6.59
N THR A 165 -22.51 10.40 -6.59
CA THR A 165 -22.43 11.55 -5.68
C THR A 165 -21.97 12.76 -6.45
N PHE A 166 -22.79 13.80 -6.54
CA PHE A 166 -22.53 14.98 -7.35
C PHE A 166 -22.04 14.58 -8.76
N ASN A 167 -20.87 14.98 -9.21
CA ASN A 167 -20.32 14.65 -10.52
C ASN A 167 -19.36 13.44 -10.48
N ARG A 168 -19.65 12.42 -9.66
CA ARG A 168 -18.74 11.28 -9.50
C ARG A 168 -19.51 9.96 -9.44
N LEU A 169 -19.01 8.99 -10.18
CA LEU A 169 -19.43 7.60 -10.05
C LEU A 169 -18.34 6.82 -9.30
N SER A 170 -18.76 5.98 -8.38
CA SER A 170 -17.90 5.06 -7.64
C SER A 170 -18.47 3.66 -7.65
N LEU A 171 -17.59 2.66 -7.80
CA LEU A 171 -17.92 1.24 -7.86
C LEU A 171 -17.37 0.54 -6.65
N SER A 172 -18.22 -0.08 -5.87
CA SER A 172 -17.87 -0.96 -4.74
C SER A 172 -18.43 -2.36 -5.00
N TYR A 173 -18.03 -3.35 -4.19
CA TYR A 173 -18.44 -4.73 -4.39
C TYR A 173 -18.93 -5.38 -3.10
N LYS A 174 -19.88 -6.29 -3.27
CA LYS A 174 -20.21 -7.30 -2.27
C LYS A 174 -19.75 -8.66 -2.79
N ILE A 175 -19.42 -9.55 -1.86
CA ILE A 175 -19.16 -10.95 -2.14
C ILE A 175 -20.36 -11.75 -1.65
N ALA A 176 -20.85 -12.69 -2.41
CA ALA A 176 -22.07 -13.42 -2.09
C ALA A 176 -21.99 -14.89 -2.49
N SER A 177 -22.77 -15.69 -1.76
CA SER A 177 -23.24 -17.01 -2.06
C SER A 177 -24.72 -16.99 -1.66
N ASP A 178 -25.16 -17.68 -0.60
CA ASP A 178 -26.51 -17.59 -0.05
C ASP A 178 -26.79 -16.24 0.63
N ARG A 179 -25.76 -15.58 1.11
CA ARG A 179 -25.79 -14.25 1.73
C ARG A 179 -24.71 -13.36 1.14
N SER A 180 -24.97 -12.06 1.14
CA SER A 180 -24.01 -11.07 0.63
C SER A 180 -23.33 -10.27 1.73
N TYR A 181 -22.05 -9.99 1.54
CA TYR A 181 -21.20 -9.22 2.46
C TYR A 181 -20.45 -8.14 1.71
N THR A 182 -20.42 -6.93 2.24
CA THR A 182 -19.68 -5.84 1.64
C THR A 182 -18.16 -6.05 1.79
N ILE A 183 -17.42 -5.93 0.69
CA ILE A 183 -15.98 -5.92 0.70
C ILE A 183 -15.54 -4.57 1.24
N LYS A 184 -14.97 -4.56 2.46
CA LYS A 184 -14.59 -3.33 3.16
C LYS A 184 -13.25 -2.77 2.71
N ASN A 185 -12.39 -3.59 2.10
CA ASN A 185 -11.08 -3.21 1.63
C ASN A 185 -10.75 -4.02 0.37
N LEU A 186 -10.72 -3.34 -0.78
CA LEU A 186 -10.45 -3.97 -2.08
C LEU A 186 -9.01 -4.44 -2.21
N ASN A 187 -8.05 -3.73 -1.56
CA ASN A 187 -6.66 -4.16 -1.58
C ASN A 187 -6.49 -5.52 -0.86
N THR A 188 -7.03 -5.63 0.35
CA THR A 188 -7.02 -6.90 1.10
C THR A 188 -7.70 -8.02 0.30
N PHE A 189 -8.83 -7.73 -0.32
CA PHE A 189 -9.53 -8.69 -1.18
C PHE A 189 -8.63 -9.17 -2.33
N ILE A 190 -7.95 -8.26 -3.04
CA ILE A 190 -7.05 -8.63 -4.14
C ILE A 190 -5.83 -9.42 -3.65
N GLN A 191 -5.28 -9.10 -2.46
CA GLN A 191 -4.20 -9.89 -1.86
C GLN A 191 -4.66 -11.31 -1.54
N ASN A 192 -5.85 -11.46 -0.96
CA ASN A 192 -6.44 -12.78 -0.68
C ASN A 192 -6.64 -13.60 -1.98
N VAL A 193 -7.09 -12.96 -3.06
CA VAL A 193 -7.21 -13.61 -4.38
C VAL A 193 -5.85 -14.02 -4.96
N LYS A 194 -4.80 -13.20 -4.77
CA LYS A 194 -3.44 -13.54 -5.22
C LYS A 194 -2.83 -14.70 -4.45
N ALA A 195 -3.11 -14.78 -3.15
CA ALA A 195 -2.58 -15.80 -2.26
C ALA A 195 -3.44 -17.08 -2.21
N ASN A 196 -4.62 -17.09 -2.83
CA ASN A 196 -5.67 -18.12 -2.71
C ASN A 196 -6.05 -18.37 -1.24
N GLU A 197 -6.19 -17.29 -0.47
CA GLU A 197 -6.47 -17.37 0.96
C GLU A 197 -7.92 -17.81 1.23
N ILE A 198 -8.10 -18.59 2.30
CA ILE A 198 -9.42 -18.91 2.83
C ILE A 198 -9.84 -17.79 3.78
N VAL A 199 -10.95 -17.14 3.47
CA VAL A 199 -11.46 -16.00 4.23
C VAL A 199 -12.90 -16.25 4.67
N GLU A 200 -13.21 -15.81 5.88
CA GLU A 200 -14.55 -15.81 6.44
C GLU A 200 -15.14 -14.39 6.36
N TYR A 201 -16.29 -14.27 5.70
CA TYR A 201 -17.08 -13.04 5.62
C TYR A 201 -18.29 -13.14 6.57
N GLY A 202 -18.26 -12.32 7.62
CA GLY A 202 -19.27 -12.39 8.67
C GLY A 202 -19.33 -13.77 9.33
N ASN A 203 -20.53 -14.30 9.53
CA ASN A 203 -20.73 -15.55 10.30
C ASN A 203 -21.10 -16.76 9.41
N ALA A 204 -21.22 -16.58 8.09
CA ALA A 204 -21.84 -17.61 7.27
C ALA A 204 -21.20 -17.85 5.91
N LEU A 205 -20.29 -17.00 5.44
CA LEU A 205 -19.64 -17.16 4.16
C LEU A 205 -18.14 -17.43 4.36
N VAL A 206 -17.71 -18.64 4.10
CA VAL A 206 -16.30 -19.05 4.13
C VAL A 206 -15.93 -19.54 2.74
N THR A 207 -14.94 -18.94 2.14
CA THR A 207 -14.51 -19.31 0.79
C THR A 207 -13.00 -19.19 0.62
N ASP A 208 -12.46 -20.07 -0.22
CA ASP A 208 -11.13 -19.87 -0.76
C ASP A 208 -11.20 -18.89 -1.94
N HIS A 209 -10.22 -18.02 -2.07
CA HIS A 209 -10.17 -17.01 -3.13
C HIS A 209 -9.54 -17.55 -4.42
N ASN A 210 -9.57 -18.86 -4.65
CA ASN A 210 -9.05 -19.41 -5.88
C ASN A 210 -10.03 -19.20 -7.05
N SER A 211 -9.51 -19.26 -8.27
CA SER A 211 -10.29 -18.98 -9.48
C SER A 211 -11.46 -19.95 -9.71
N LYS A 212 -11.47 -21.12 -9.06
CA LYS A 212 -12.55 -22.10 -9.19
C LYS A 212 -13.76 -21.79 -8.31
N ALA A 213 -13.57 -20.99 -7.26
CA ALA A 213 -14.65 -20.59 -6.38
C ALA A 213 -15.56 -19.53 -7.01
N PHE A 214 -15.01 -18.69 -7.90
CA PHE A 214 -15.72 -17.58 -8.54
C PHE A 214 -16.33 -17.97 -9.89
N ASP A 215 -17.48 -17.42 -10.18
CA ASP A 215 -18.07 -17.52 -11.51
C ASP A 215 -17.31 -16.68 -12.56
N SER A 216 -17.64 -16.87 -13.83
CA SER A 216 -16.96 -16.21 -14.94
C SER A 216 -17.13 -14.69 -14.93
N SER A 217 -18.28 -14.19 -14.48
CA SER A 217 -18.56 -12.77 -14.36
C SER A 217 -17.69 -12.14 -13.28
N SER A 218 -17.62 -12.76 -12.10
CA SER A 218 -16.78 -12.33 -11.00
C SER A 218 -15.29 -12.32 -11.36
N LEU A 219 -14.84 -13.29 -12.15
CA LEU A 219 -13.44 -13.30 -12.62
C LEU A 219 -13.12 -12.11 -13.54
N LYS A 220 -14.06 -11.65 -14.37
CA LYS A 220 -13.91 -10.41 -15.16
C LYS A 220 -13.83 -9.20 -14.22
N GLN A 221 -14.70 -9.13 -13.23
CA GLN A 221 -14.73 -8.04 -12.24
C GLN A 221 -13.45 -8.01 -11.40
N ILE A 222 -12.90 -9.17 -10.98
CA ILE A 222 -11.63 -9.26 -10.28
C ILE A 222 -10.48 -8.71 -11.13
N ARG A 223 -10.47 -8.95 -12.44
CA ARG A 223 -9.48 -8.37 -13.35
C ARG A 223 -9.61 -6.84 -13.39
N PHE A 224 -10.84 -6.33 -13.52
CA PHE A 224 -11.13 -4.91 -13.47
C PHE A 224 -10.64 -4.26 -12.16
N ILE A 225 -10.92 -4.88 -11.00
CA ILE A 225 -10.44 -4.39 -9.72
C ILE A 225 -8.90 -4.36 -9.69
N LYS A 226 -8.23 -5.42 -10.16
CA LYS A 226 -6.75 -5.49 -10.19
C LYS A 226 -6.10 -4.40 -11.01
N GLU A 227 -6.76 -3.99 -12.09
CA GLU A 227 -6.24 -3.01 -13.05
C GLU A 227 -6.47 -1.58 -12.58
N TYR A 228 -7.65 -1.28 -12.07
CA TYR A 228 -8.09 0.09 -11.81
C TYR A 228 -8.15 0.49 -10.35
N PHE A 229 -7.97 -0.45 -9.41
CA PHE A 229 -7.88 -0.09 -8.00
C PHE A 229 -6.48 0.39 -7.64
N HIS A 230 -6.38 1.64 -7.21
CA HIS A 230 -5.13 2.26 -6.75
C HIS A 230 -5.20 2.56 -5.26
N LEU A 231 -4.06 2.36 -4.54
CA LEU A 231 -3.93 2.60 -3.08
C LEU A 231 -4.25 4.03 -2.61
N LYS A 232 -4.45 4.97 -3.55
CA LYS A 232 -4.82 6.36 -3.26
C LYS A 232 -6.34 6.59 -3.23
N ASP A 233 -7.11 5.61 -3.69
CA ASP A 233 -8.56 5.67 -3.66
C ASP A 233 -9.08 5.29 -2.27
N ASP A 234 -10.38 5.57 -2.02
CA ASP A 234 -11.06 5.00 -0.87
C ASP A 234 -10.91 3.46 -0.94
N ASP A 235 -10.38 2.84 0.12
CA ASP A 235 -10.12 1.39 0.20
C ASP A 235 -11.33 0.52 -0.19
N ARG A 236 -12.51 1.10 -0.31
CA ARG A 236 -13.80 0.42 -0.53
C ARG A 236 -14.33 0.53 -1.95
N SER A 237 -13.82 1.46 -2.76
CA SER A 237 -14.42 1.75 -4.06
C SER A 237 -13.38 2.15 -5.11
N ILE A 238 -13.74 1.96 -6.38
CA ILE A 238 -13.02 2.42 -7.55
C ILE A 238 -13.77 3.61 -8.10
N ARG A 239 -13.10 4.71 -8.34
CA ARG A 239 -13.68 5.84 -9.03
C ARG A 239 -13.79 5.54 -10.53
N ILE A 240 -14.98 5.76 -11.10
CA ILE A 240 -15.20 5.65 -12.55
C ILE A 240 -14.84 6.99 -13.18
N THR A 241 -13.91 6.94 -14.13
CA THR A 241 -13.33 8.09 -14.84
C THR A 241 -13.24 7.82 -16.33
N SER A 242 -12.78 8.79 -17.10
CA SER A 242 -12.45 8.64 -18.53
C SER A 242 -11.52 7.44 -18.82
N ASP A 243 -10.61 7.13 -17.89
CA ASP A 243 -9.60 6.11 -18.10
C ASP A 243 -10.15 4.68 -18.00
N ASN A 244 -11.25 4.48 -17.27
CA ASN A 244 -11.76 3.14 -16.98
C ASN A 244 -13.23 2.89 -17.36
N ILE A 245 -13.95 3.90 -17.84
CA ILE A 245 -15.39 3.79 -18.13
C ILE A 245 -15.69 2.80 -19.26
N ASP A 246 -14.85 2.74 -20.30
CA ASP A 246 -15.01 1.81 -21.40
C ASP A 246 -14.95 0.36 -20.89
N ASP A 247 -13.94 0.03 -20.09
CA ASP A 247 -13.76 -1.30 -19.51
C ASP A 247 -14.79 -1.59 -18.40
N PHE A 248 -15.19 -0.57 -17.65
CA PHE A 248 -16.31 -0.69 -16.70
C PHE A 248 -17.58 -1.13 -17.41
N PHE A 249 -17.95 -0.46 -18.51
CA PHE A 249 -19.13 -0.82 -19.29
C PHE A 249 -19.03 -2.26 -19.80
N LEU A 250 -17.93 -2.61 -20.46
CA LEU A 250 -17.73 -3.95 -21.03
C LEU A 250 -17.71 -5.06 -19.98
N THR A 251 -17.18 -4.76 -18.79
CA THR A 251 -17.10 -5.75 -17.72
C THR A 251 -18.45 -6.03 -17.06
N HIS A 252 -19.33 -5.01 -16.99
CA HIS A 252 -20.54 -5.07 -16.18
C HIS A 252 -21.85 -5.03 -16.97
N TYR A 253 -21.78 -4.82 -18.30
CA TYR A 253 -22.96 -4.68 -19.15
C TYR A 253 -23.97 -5.84 -19.03
N ASP A 254 -23.48 -7.08 -18.95
CA ASP A 254 -24.29 -8.28 -18.87
C ASP A 254 -24.56 -8.75 -17.41
N ASN A 255 -24.14 -7.95 -16.42
CA ASN A 255 -24.27 -8.33 -15.01
C ASN A 255 -25.66 -7.96 -14.49
N LEU A 256 -26.49 -8.98 -14.18
CA LEU A 256 -27.85 -8.79 -13.70
C LEU A 256 -27.93 -8.34 -12.23
N ASP A 257 -26.83 -8.49 -11.47
CA ASP A 257 -26.78 -8.16 -10.03
C ASP A 257 -26.33 -6.73 -9.74
N ILE A 258 -25.93 -5.98 -10.77
CA ILE A 258 -25.57 -4.58 -10.60
C ILE A 258 -26.80 -3.71 -10.37
N ASN A 259 -26.67 -2.69 -9.55
CA ASN A 259 -27.78 -1.80 -9.16
C ASN A 259 -28.08 -0.67 -10.16
N ILE A 260 -27.54 -0.73 -11.36
CA ILE A 260 -27.81 0.21 -12.46
C ILE A 260 -28.17 -0.55 -13.74
N ASN A 261 -28.86 0.12 -14.65
CA ASN A 261 -29.12 -0.37 -15.99
C ASN A 261 -28.02 0.09 -16.96
N PHE A 262 -27.81 -0.69 -18.01
CA PHE A 262 -26.95 -0.33 -19.13
C PHE A 262 -27.78 -0.29 -20.40
N THR A 263 -27.54 0.75 -21.20
CA THR A 263 -28.16 0.87 -22.54
C THR A 263 -27.14 1.36 -23.54
N THR A 264 -27.41 1.10 -24.82
CA THR A 264 -26.72 1.76 -25.93
C THR A 264 -27.76 2.60 -26.65
N ILE A 265 -27.46 3.87 -26.87
CA ILE A 265 -28.36 4.83 -27.49
C ILE A 265 -27.73 5.36 -28.77
N ASP A 266 -28.54 5.39 -29.82
CA ASP A 266 -28.08 5.85 -31.15
C ASP A 266 -28.22 7.37 -31.31
N LEU A 267 -29.20 7.98 -30.63
CA LEU A 267 -29.50 9.39 -30.75
C LEU A 267 -29.91 9.96 -29.37
N GLN A 268 -29.13 10.89 -28.88
CA GLN A 268 -29.57 11.82 -27.85
C GLN A 268 -29.01 13.18 -28.23
N ASN A 269 -29.84 14.21 -28.18
CA ASN A 269 -29.41 15.55 -28.59
C ASN A 269 -28.53 16.12 -27.50
N PHE A 270 -27.23 16.19 -27.76
CA PHE A 270 -26.35 17.06 -26.98
C PHE A 270 -26.74 18.51 -27.26
N ILE A 271 -26.86 19.31 -26.23
CA ILE A 271 -27.19 20.72 -26.40
C ILE A 271 -25.91 21.54 -26.43
N LEU A 272 -25.67 22.21 -27.56
CA LEU A 272 -24.60 23.19 -27.71
C LEU A 272 -25.22 24.59 -27.85
N GLU A 273 -24.94 25.44 -26.89
CA GLU A 273 -25.36 26.83 -26.91
C GLU A 273 -24.30 27.66 -27.60
N ILE A 274 -24.73 28.46 -28.57
CA ILE A 274 -23.87 29.35 -29.34
C ILE A 274 -24.12 30.78 -28.92
N GLN A 275 -23.05 31.50 -28.60
CA GLN A 275 -23.03 32.90 -28.27
C GLN A 275 -22.05 33.61 -29.19
N LYS A 276 -22.56 34.51 -30.06
CA LYS A 276 -21.75 35.25 -31.03
C LYS A 276 -21.45 36.64 -30.49
N ASP A 277 -20.19 37.04 -30.54
CA ASP A 277 -19.69 38.35 -30.23
C ASP A 277 -19.06 38.98 -31.48
N GLU A 278 -18.63 40.26 -31.43
CA GLU A 278 -18.05 40.97 -32.59
C GLU A 278 -16.82 40.22 -33.17
N ASP A 279 -15.92 39.72 -32.34
CA ASP A 279 -14.67 39.12 -32.74
C ASP A 279 -14.64 37.57 -32.59
N TYR A 280 -15.49 37.02 -31.72
CA TYR A 280 -15.45 35.63 -31.31
C TYR A 280 -16.85 34.99 -31.26
N THR A 281 -16.88 33.70 -31.46
CA THR A 281 -18.06 32.85 -31.23
C THR A 281 -17.73 31.85 -30.15
N THR A 282 -18.51 31.78 -29.08
CA THR A 282 -18.36 30.84 -28.00
C THR A 282 -19.39 29.73 -28.12
N ILE A 283 -18.92 28.47 -28.12
CA ILE A 283 -19.77 27.28 -28.08
C ILE A 283 -19.69 26.72 -26.66
N LYS A 284 -20.84 26.56 -26.02
CA LYS A 284 -20.95 25.98 -24.68
C LYS A 284 -21.70 24.68 -24.72
N TYR A 285 -21.14 23.66 -24.08
CA TYR A 285 -21.87 22.44 -23.81
C TYR A 285 -22.76 22.64 -22.60
N LYS A 286 -24.05 22.45 -22.79
CA LYS A 286 -25.02 22.49 -21.70
C LYS A 286 -25.13 21.08 -21.15
N GLU A 287 -24.53 20.87 -19.97
CA GLU A 287 -24.61 19.59 -19.28
C GLU A 287 -26.07 19.23 -18.99
N PRO A 288 -26.51 18.02 -19.33
CA PRO A 288 -27.79 17.50 -18.88
C PRO A 288 -27.75 17.21 -17.36
N ASP A 289 -28.95 17.02 -16.77
CA ASP A 289 -29.07 16.61 -15.35
C ASP A 289 -28.53 15.17 -15.15
N GLY A 290 -27.23 15.02 -15.09
CA GLY A 290 -26.56 13.73 -14.95
C GLY A 290 -25.05 13.86 -15.02
N ILE A 291 -24.35 12.74 -15.24
CA ILE A 291 -22.90 12.71 -15.33
C ILE A 291 -22.48 12.28 -16.72
N THR A 292 -21.83 13.16 -17.47
CA THR A 292 -21.20 12.82 -18.75
C THR A 292 -19.76 12.39 -18.51
N ILE A 293 -19.36 11.23 -19.04
CA ILE A 293 -17.98 10.72 -18.96
C ILE A 293 -17.52 10.44 -20.40
N ILE A 294 -16.42 11.08 -20.79
CA ILE A 294 -15.81 10.89 -22.11
C ILE A 294 -14.73 9.83 -21.95
N GLY A 295 -15.04 8.60 -22.41
CA GLY A 295 -14.08 7.51 -22.44
C GLY A 295 -13.09 7.59 -23.62
N HIS A 296 -12.20 6.63 -23.72
CA HIS A 296 -11.24 6.56 -24.83
C HIS A 296 -11.91 6.18 -26.15
N GLN A 297 -12.98 5.36 -26.10
CA GLN A 297 -13.68 4.87 -27.28
C GLN A 297 -15.08 5.44 -27.45
N TYR A 298 -15.80 5.64 -26.33
CA TYR A 298 -17.20 6.03 -26.32
C TYR A 298 -17.44 7.20 -25.37
N ILE A 299 -18.59 7.85 -25.57
CA ILE A 299 -19.15 8.82 -24.64
C ILE A 299 -20.23 8.10 -23.84
N TYR A 300 -20.29 8.40 -22.54
CA TYR A 300 -21.25 7.82 -21.61
C TYR A 300 -22.00 8.92 -20.91
N TYR A 301 -23.27 8.63 -20.64
CA TYR A 301 -24.14 9.50 -19.86
C TYR A 301 -24.85 8.68 -18.78
N PHE A 302 -24.63 9.04 -17.54
CA PHE A 302 -25.30 8.42 -16.40
C PHE A 302 -26.42 9.32 -15.92
N ASP A 303 -27.63 8.79 -16.02
CA ASP A 303 -28.83 9.39 -15.52
C ASP A 303 -29.33 8.55 -14.32
N HIS A 304 -29.23 9.03 -13.11
CA HIS A 304 -29.69 8.44 -11.85
C HIS A 304 -29.53 6.92 -11.69
N TYR A 305 -29.96 6.10 -12.65
CA TYR A 305 -30.01 4.64 -12.59
C TYR A 305 -29.54 3.95 -13.87
N THR A 306 -29.30 4.70 -14.94
CA THR A 306 -28.96 4.12 -16.23
C THR A 306 -27.66 4.71 -16.74
N LEU A 307 -26.71 3.83 -17.10
CA LEU A 307 -25.50 4.21 -17.84
C LEU A 307 -25.76 3.99 -19.32
N ASN A 308 -25.91 5.07 -20.02
CA ASN A 308 -26.14 5.12 -21.46
C ASN A 308 -24.78 5.23 -22.17
N ARG A 309 -24.48 4.30 -23.10
CA ARG A 309 -23.34 4.39 -24.00
C ARG A 309 -23.83 4.91 -25.33
N TYR A 310 -23.26 5.99 -25.85
CA TYR A 310 -23.58 6.48 -27.18
C TYR A 310 -23.02 5.54 -28.26
N SER A 311 -23.66 5.53 -29.44
CA SER A 311 -23.17 4.79 -30.58
C SER A 311 -21.73 5.18 -30.93
N LYS A 312 -21.06 4.30 -31.69
CA LYS A 312 -19.67 4.54 -32.07
C LYS A 312 -19.57 5.78 -32.96
N GLU A 313 -20.51 5.94 -33.89
CA GLU A 313 -20.59 7.05 -34.83
C GLU A 313 -20.77 8.38 -34.11
N CYS A 314 -21.69 8.42 -33.16
CA CYS A 314 -21.93 9.60 -32.30
C CYS A 314 -20.68 9.94 -31.47
N SER A 315 -20.09 8.93 -30.84
CA SER A 315 -18.89 9.10 -30.01
C SER A 315 -17.69 9.59 -30.81
N ASP A 316 -17.46 9.06 -32.02
CA ASP A 316 -16.35 9.47 -32.86
C ASP A 316 -16.53 10.91 -33.39
N ALA A 317 -17.76 11.33 -33.64
CA ALA A 317 -18.05 12.69 -34.08
C ALA A 317 -17.88 13.72 -32.91
N LEU A 318 -18.43 13.41 -31.75
CA LEU A 318 -18.52 14.40 -30.63
C LEU A 318 -17.29 14.38 -29.73
N ARG A 319 -16.65 13.25 -29.48
CA ARG A 319 -15.56 13.13 -28.53
C ARG A 319 -14.40 14.12 -28.77
N PRO A 320 -13.92 14.34 -30.02
CA PRO A 320 -12.89 15.34 -30.28
C PRO A 320 -13.30 16.75 -29.85
N LEU A 321 -14.55 17.13 -30.12
CA LEU A 321 -15.06 18.43 -29.73
C LEU A 321 -15.17 18.54 -28.20
N LEU A 322 -15.84 17.60 -27.54
CA LEU A 322 -16.09 17.63 -26.10
C LEU A 322 -14.81 17.58 -25.26
N THR A 323 -13.77 16.89 -25.73
CA THR A 323 -12.47 16.85 -25.04
C THR A 323 -11.70 18.17 -25.10
N HIS A 324 -12.04 19.05 -26.05
CA HIS A 324 -11.42 20.38 -26.19
C HIS A 324 -12.23 21.52 -25.56
N LEU A 325 -13.39 21.22 -24.99
CA LEU A 325 -14.17 22.22 -24.27
C LEU A 325 -13.55 22.48 -22.89
N GLU A 326 -12.86 23.60 -22.72
CA GLU A 326 -12.38 24.05 -21.43
C GLU A 326 -13.54 24.64 -20.62
N ASN A 327 -13.79 24.13 -19.43
CA ASN A 327 -14.95 24.52 -18.62
C ASN A 327 -16.27 24.47 -19.40
N ASN A 328 -16.45 23.42 -20.20
CA ASN A 328 -17.61 23.20 -21.06
C ASN A 328 -17.79 24.28 -22.15
N SER A 329 -16.76 25.04 -22.50
CA SER A 329 -16.82 26.07 -23.53
C SER A 329 -15.61 26.07 -24.45
N LEU A 330 -15.84 26.47 -25.70
CA LEU A 330 -14.82 26.70 -26.72
C LEU A 330 -15.06 28.07 -27.36
N THR A 331 -14.04 28.90 -27.39
CA THR A 331 -14.09 30.21 -28.06
C THR A 331 -13.34 30.15 -29.38
N ILE A 332 -14.00 30.57 -30.45
CA ILE A 332 -13.51 30.46 -31.82
C ILE A 332 -13.46 31.87 -32.41
N PRO A 333 -12.32 32.32 -32.96
CA PRO A 333 -12.28 33.60 -33.71
C PRO A 333 -13.24 33.57 -34.90
N ASN A 334 -13.98 34.64 -35.15
CA ASN A 334 -15.01 34.66 -36.18
C ASN A 334 -14.43 34.45 -37.60
N ASN A 335 -13.16 34.75 -37.86
CA ASN A 335 -12.49 34.46 -39.12
C ASN A 335 -12.24 32.96 -39.37
N GLU A 336 -12.16 32.13 -38.30
CA GLU A 336 -12.02 30.66 -38.40
C GLU A 336 -13.38 29.94 -38.38
N LEU A 337 -14.46 30.63 -38.08
CA LEU A 337 -15.80 30.06 -37.98
C LEU A 337 -16.25 29.31 -39.25
N PRO A 338 -16.02 29.80 -40.49
CA PRO A 338 -16.40 29.08 -41.69
C PRO A 338 -15.69 27.71 -41.85
N ARG A 339 -14.43 27.63 -41.42
CA ARG A 339 -13.67 26.36 -41.41
C ARG A 339 -14.16 25.42 -40.31
N PHE A 340 -14.41 25.97 -39.13
CA PHE A 340 -14.97 25.22 -38.02
C PHE A 340 -16.35 24.65 -38.38
N SER A 341 -17.23 25.44 -38.95
CA SER A 341 -18.55 24.99 -39.41
C SER A 341 -18.42 23.84 -40.41
N LYS A 342 -17.62 24.01 -41.43
CA LYS A 342 -17.46 23.01 -42.52
C LYS A 342 -16.94 21.66 -42.02
N TYR A 343 -15.98 21.63 -41.07
CA TYR A 343 -15.30 20.39 -40.70
C TYR A 343 -15.80 19.78 -39.39
N ILE A 344 -16.35 20.62 -38.48
CA ILE A 344 -16.77 20.17 -37.17
C ILE A 344 -18.30 20.20 -37.05
N ILE A 345 -18.94 21.35 -37.31
CA ILE A 345 -20.39 21.46 -37.18
C ILE A 345 -21.09 20.45 -38.11
N ASP A 346 -20.69 20.34 -39.39
CA ASP A 346 -21.26 19.37 -40.34
C ASP A 346 -21.15 17.91 -39.84
N SER A 347 -20.09 17.59 -39.09
CA SER A 347 -19.88 16.25 -38.52
C SER A 347 -20.73 15.98 -37.28
N VAL A 348 -21.04 17.01 -36.48
CA VAL A 348 -21.75 16.86 -35.18
C VAL A 348 -23.25 17.13 -35.25
N VAL A 349 -23.70 17.86 -36.32
CA VAL A 349 -25.13 18.22 -36.50
C VAL A 349 -26.11 17.04 -36.33
N PRO A 350 -25.82 15.81 -36.76
CA PRO A 350 -26.76 14.71 -36.56
C PRO A 350 -27.00 14.34 -35.09
N TYR A 351 -26.10 14.79 -34.19
CA TYR A 351 -26.05 14.34 -32.78
C TYR A 351 -26.27 15.44 -31.77
N VAL A 352 -26.36 16.70 -32.21
CA VAL A 352 -26.47 17.86 -31.32
C VAL A 352 -27.69 18.71 -31.66
N GLU A 353 -28.27 19.31 -30.64
CA GLU A 353 -29.21 20.42 -30.75
C GLU A 353 -28.44 21.70 -30.49
N PHE A 354 -28.54 22.65 -31.42
CA PHE A 354 -27.94 23.96 -31.28
C PHE A 354 -28.97 24.93 -30.75
N THR A 355 -28.57 25.74 -29.76
CA THR A 355 -29.38 26.80 -29.20
C THR A 355 -28.57 28.12 -29.18
N GLY A 356 -29.23 29.26 -29.06
CA GLY A 356 -28.58 30.59 -29.02
C GLY A 356 -28.52 31.28 -30.39
N ASP A 357 -27.40 31.94 -30.68
CA ASP A 357 -27.24 32.76 -31.88
C ASP A 357 -27.02 31.90 -33.13
N ASP A 358 -27.57 32.34 -34.28
CA ASP A 358 -27.40 31.66 -35.56
C ASP A 358 -25.99 31.91 -36.11
N ILE A 359 -25.32 30.85 -36.52
CA ILE A 359 -24.03 30.93 -37.23
C ILE A 359 -24.29 31.09 -38.73
N ASP A 360 -24.43 32.34 -39.17
CA ASP A 360 -24.50 32.77 -40.59
C ASP A 360 -25.53 32.01 -41.46
N GLY A 361 -26.72 31.72 -40.90
CA GLY A 361 -27.79 31.03 -41.62
C GLY A 361 -27.58 29.51 -41.76
N TYR A 362 -26.57 28.97 -41.15
CA TYR A 362 -26.19 27.55 -41.26
C TYR A 362 -27.24 26.62 -40.65
N PHE A 363 -27.94 27.04 -39.61
CA PHE A 363 -29.01 26.25 -38.99
C PHE A 363 -30.21 26.04 -39.90
N PHE A 364 -30.57 27.04 -40.73
CA PHE A 364 -31.71 26.95 -41.61
C PHE A 364 -31.47 26.04 -42.83
N ILE A 365 -30.22 25.92 -43.28
CA ILE A 365 -29.91 25.16 -44.52
C ILE A 365 -29.83 23.66 -44.22
N ASN A 366 -29.37 23.27 -43.03
CA ASN A 366 -29.16 21.85 -42.71
C ASN A 366 -30.39 21.17 -42.07
N LEU A 367 -31.24 21.89 -41.33
CA LEU A 367 -32.54 21.35 -40.89
C LEU A 367 -33.48 20.98 -42.06
N CYS A 368 -33.28 21.52 -43.26
CA CYS A 368 -34.02 21.16 -44.44
C CYS A 368 -33.45 19.95 -45.22
N ARG A 369 -32.21 19.50 -44.89
CA ARG A 369 -31.58 18.34 -45.58
C ARG A 369 -31.86 17.00 -44.91
N PHE A 370 -32.36 17.01 -43.66
CA PHE A 370 -32.61 15.79 -42.88
C PHE A 370 -34.09 15.55 -42.54
N LYS A 371 -35.03 16.17 -43.28
CA LYS A 371 -36.45 15.81 -43.25
C LYS A 371 -36.80 14.86 -44.40
#